data_1b7e4d0a5d1e329ce13ae8d72999e0ca
#
_entry.id   1b7e4d0a5d1e329ce13ae8d72999e0ca
#
_cell.length_a   1.000
_cell.length_b   1.000
_cell.length_c   1.000
_cell.angle_alpha   90.00
_cell.angle_beta   90.00
_cell.angle_gamma   90.00
#
_symmetry.space_group_name_H-M   'P 1'
#
loop_
_entity.id
_entity.type
_entity.pdbx_description
1 polymer ?
#
loop_
_entity_poly.entity_id
_entity_poly.type
_entity_poly.pdbx_seq_one_letter_code
_entity_poly.pdbx_strand_id
1 'polypeptide(L)'
;MTVTFFGHRYVQNEIEPMLRSTLIDLIENHDCDLFYVGNQGAFDAMVTRVLRELSDHYAICAYTVLAYLPAGENGASDEILPTILPEGIETAPRRFAISFRNRWMIEQSDCVVTHVTNHIASGAAQFKALAEKQGKTVINLSL
;
A
#
# COMPACT_ATOMS: atom_id res chain seq x y z
N MET A 1 -4.12 -4.47 -13.79
CA MET A 1 -2.92 -3.72 -13.37
C MET A 1 -2.78 -3.78 -11.86
N THR A 2 -1.60 -3.54 -11.38
CA THR A 2 -1.25 -3.65 -9.96
C THR A 2 -1.07 -2.27 -9.33
N VAL A 3 -1.62 -2.09 -8.14
CA VAL A 3 -1.60 -0.83 -7.40
C VAL A 3 -0.95 -1.03 -6.03
N THR A 4 -0.12 -0.08 -5.62
CA THR A 4 0.39 -0.05 -4.25
C THR A 4 0.18 1.33 -3.63
N PHE A 5 0.51 1.48 -2.35
CA PHE A 5 0.11 2.63 -1.55
C PHE A 5 1.24 3.08 -0.62
N PHE A 6 1.42 4.39 -0.49
CA PHE A 6 2.31 4.97 0.51
C PHE A 6 1.68 6.23 1.09
N GLY A 7 1.63 6.33 2.41
CA GLY A 7 1.06 7.48 3.07
C GLY A 7 1.68 7.73 4.43
N HIS A 8 1.35 8.87 5.00
CA HIS A 8 1.83 9.24 6.32
C HIS A 8 1.28 8.32 7.41
N ARG A 9 2.04 8.24 8.51
CA ARG A 9 1.62 7.49 9.69
C ARG A 9 0.29 7.99 10.26
N TYR A 10 0.01 9.27 10.09
CA TYR A 10 -1.24 9.89 10.49
C TYR A 10 -2.00 10.37 9.26
N VAL A 11 -3.31 10.11 9.23
CA VAL A 11 -4.17 10.49 8.11
C VAL A 11 -5.52 10.96 8.66
N GLN A 12 -6.06 12.02 8.06
CA GLN A 12 -7.39 12.51 8.41
C GLN A 12 -8.47 11.59 7.84
N ASN A 13 -9.54 11.38 8.58
CA ASN A 13 -10.64 10.51 8.16
C ASN A 13 -11.28 10.97 6.84
N GLU A 14 -11.20 12.25 6.54
CA GLU A 14 -11.74 12.85 5.31
C GLU A 14 -11.05 12.35 4.03
N ILE A 15 -9.89 11.74 4.16
CA ILE A 15 -9.20 11.10 3.04
C ILE A 15 -9.92 9.82 2.60
N GLU A 16 -10.63 9.13 3.52
CA GLU A 16 -11.24 7.84 3.20
C GLU A 16 -12.24 7.89 2.03
N PRO A 17 -13.18 8.86 1.96
CA PRO A 17 -14.05 8.93 0.80
C PRO A 17 -13.32 9.16 -0.52
N MET A 18 -12.28 9.97 -0.49
CA MET A 18 -11.43 10.23 -1.66
C MET A 18 -10.66 8.97 -2.08
N LEU A 19 -10.09 8.25 -1.11
CA LEU A 19 -9.42 6.98 -1.35
C LEU A 19 -10.38 5.97 -1.98
N ARG A 20 -11.57 5.81 -1.41
CA ARG A 20 -12.58 4.88 -1.90
C ARG A 20 -12.98 5.21 -3.34
N SER A 21 -13.25 6.48 -3.60
CA SER A 21 -13.61 6.93 -4.94
C SER A 21 -12.50 6.66 -5.95
N THR A 22 -11.25 6.93 -5.58
CA THR A 22 -10.10 6.67 -6.43
C THR A 22 -9.94 5.19 -6.73
N LEU A 23 -10.08 4.33 -5.72
CA LEU A 23 -9.96 2.88 -5.92
C LEU A 23 -11.08 2.32 -6.79
N ILE A 24 -12.30 2.78 -6.61
CA ILE A 24 -13.43 2.37 -7.44
C ILE A 24 -13.17 2.75 -8.90
N ASP A 25 -12.68 3.96 -9.14
CA ASP A 25 -12.33 4.40 -10.50
C ASP A 25 -11.22 3.53 -11.11
N LEU A 26 -10.19 3.22 -10.35
CA LEU A 26 -9.10 2.36 -10.82
C LEU A 26 -9.60 0.95 -11.17
N ILE A 27 -10.50 0.41 -10.36
CA ILE A 27 -11.07 -0.92 -10.59
C ILE A 27 -11.98 -0.91 -11.80
N GLU A 28 -12.90 0.04 -11.88
CA GLU A 28 -13.94 0.06 -12.90
C GLU A 28 -13.45 0.54 -14.27
N ASN A 29 -12.51 1.48 -14.30
CA ASN A 29 -12.13 2.18 -15.53
C ASN A 29 -10.69 1.95 -15.98
N HIS A 30 -9.84 1.33 -15.15
CA HIS A 30 -8.42 1.18 -15.44
C HIS A 30 -7.89 -0.24 -15.24
N ASP A 31 -8.77 -1.22 -15.15
CA ASP A 31 -8.42 -2.65 -15.06
C ASP A 31 -7.47 -2.98 -13.89
N CYS A 32 -7.59 -2.26 -12.78
CA CYS A 32 -6.81 -2.54 -11.60
C CYS A 32 -7.48 -3.64 -10.77
N ASP A 33 -6.81 -4.76 -10.61
CA ASP A 33 -7.36 -5.96 -9.98
C ASP A 33 -6.44 -6.57 -8.91
N LEU A 34 -5.24 -6.05 -8.74
CA LEU A 34 -4.27 -6.53 -7.75
C LEU A 34 -3.74 -5.36 -6.94
N PHE A 35 -3.81 -5.49 -5.61
CA PHE A 35 -3.46 -4.41 -4.69
C PHE A 35 -2.50 -4.91 -3.62
N TYR A 36 -1.42 -4.17 -3.42
CA TYR A 36 -0.42 -4.43 -2.38
C TYR A 36 -0.38 -3.28 -1.41
N VAL A 37 -0.55 -3.55 -0.12
CA VAL A 37 -0.49 -2.53 0.94
C VAL A 37 0.45 -2.99 2.05
N GLY A 38 1.16 -2.03 2.64
CA GLY A 38 1.99 -2.30 3.81
C GLY A 38 1.16 -2.37 5.09
N ASN A 39 1.83 -2.40 6.21
CA ASN A 39 1.19 -2.48 7.52
C ASN A 39 1.77 -1.45 8.50
N GLN A 40 2.14 -0.28 8.00
CA GLN A 40 2.81 0.76 8.78
C GLN A 40 1.97 2.04 8.79
N GLY A 41 1.26 2.28 9.91
CA GLY A 41 0.60 3.55 10.13
C GLY A 41 -0.86 3.60 9.70
N ALA A 42 -1.45 4.77 9.90
CA ALA A 42 -2.90 4.95 9.74
C ALA A 42 -3.37 4.93 8.30
N PHE A 43 -2.54 5.40 7.36
CA PHE A 43 -2.93 5.35 5.94
C PHE A 43 -3.03 3.91 5.47
N ASP A 44 -2.04 3.07 5.80
CA ASP A 44 -2.09 1.65 5.44
C ASP A 44 -3.29 0.96 6.06
N ALA A 45 -3.64 1.29 7.30
CA ALA A 45 -4.81 0.74 7.96
C ALA A 45 -6.11 1.15 7.25
N MET A 46 -6.20 2.40 6.84
CA MET A 46 -7.36 2.91 6.08
C MET A 46 -7.50 2.19 4.74
N VAL A 47 -6.40 2.05 4.00
CA VAL A 47 -6.37 1.35 2.72
C VAL A 47 -6.82 -0.10 2.91
N THR A 48 -6.31 -0.77 3.94
CA THR A 48 -6.65 -2.16 4.24
C THR A 48 -8.16 -2.34 4.45
N ARG A 49 -8.79 -1.45 5.24
CA ARG A 49 -10.23 -1.50 5.48
C ARG A 49 -11.02 -1.31 4.19
N VAL A 50 -10.64 -0.31 3.39
CA VAL A 50 -11.34 -0.02 2.14
C VAL A 50 -11.20 -1.18 1.15
N LEU A 51 -10.00 -1.72 1.00
CA LEU A 51 -9.76 -2.87 0.12
C LEU A 51 -10.56 -4.10 0.56
N ARG A 52 -10.65 -4.34 1.87
CA ARG A 52 -11.44 -5.47 2.38
C ARG A 52 -12.91 -5.33 2.00
N GLU A 53 -13.48 -4.13 2.16
CA GLU A 53 -14.86 -3.86 1.76
C GLU A 53 -15.06 -4.00 0.25
N LEU A 54 -14.15 -3.44 -0.55
CA LEU A 54 -14.27 -3.51 -2.02
C LEU A 54 -14.12 -4.95 -2.53
N SER A 55 -13.39 -5.80 -1.83
CA SER A 55 -13.25 -7.21 -2.19
C SER A 55 -14.57 -7.97 -2.13
N ASP A 56 -15.55 -7.47 -1.38
CA ASP A 56 -16.88 -8.07 -1.32
C ASP A 56 -17.75 -7.69 -2.54
N HIS A 57 -17.38 -6.65 -3.28
CA HIS A 57 -18.16 -6.12 -4.39
C HIS A 57 -17.48 -6.23 -5.74
N TYR A 58 -16.17 -6.47 -5.78
CA TYR A 58 -15.38 -6.54 -7.00
C TYR A 58 -14.47 -7.77 -7.00
N ALA A 59 -14.20 -8.29 -8.16
CA ALA A 59 -13.29 -9.43 -8.34
C ALA A 59 -11.84 -8.94 -8.30
N ILE A 60 -11.36 -8.56 -7.12
CA ILE A 60 -10.00 -8.08 -6.91
C ILE A 60 -9.25 -8.97 -5.92
N CYS A 61 -7.93 -8.93 -6.00
CA CYS A 61 -7.03 -9.54 -5.02
C CYS A 61 -6.29 -8.44 -4.29
N ALA A 62 -6.28 -8.50 -2.97
CA ALA A 62 -5.58 -7.52 -2.13
C ALA A 62 -4.77 -8.26 -1.07
N TYR A 63 -3.53 -7.82 -0.87
CA TYR A 63 -2.59 -8.46 0.05
C TYR A 63 -1.90 -7.44 0.93
N THR A 64 -1.73 -7.79 2.20
CA THR A 64 -0.79 -7.07 3.07
C THR A 64 0.60 -7.64 2.83
N VAL A 65 1.53 -6.79 2.43
CA VAL A 65 2.91 -7.18 2.15
C VAL A 65 3.74 -6.95 3.41
N LEU A 66 4.30 -8.00 3.96
CA LEU A 66 5.02 -7.96 5.22
C LEU A 66 6.51 -7.67 4.99
N ALA A 67 7.12 -6.93 5.91
CA ALA A 67 8.56 -6.72 5.94
C ALA A 67 9.27 -7.77 6.80
N TYR A 68 8.54 -8.36 7.75
CA TYR A 68 9.06 -9.32 8.71
C TYR A 68 8.13 -10.51 8.80
N LEU A 69 8.69 -11.67 9.13
CA LEU A 69 7.86 -12.83 9.46
C LEU A 69 7.01 -12.51 10.69
N PRO A 70 5.74 -12.94 10.71
CA PRO A 70 4.91 -12.77 11.90
C PRO A 70 5.56 -13.46 13.10
N ALA A 71 5.62 -12.75 14.23
CA ALA A 71 6.23 -13.28 15.45
C ALA A 71 5.18 -14.11 16.20
N GLY A 72 5.48 -15.40 16.43
CA GLY A 72 4.70 -16.27 17.31
C GLY A 72 3.38 -16.77 16.73
N GLU A 73 2.65 -17.48 17.57
CA GLU A 73 1.42 -18.20 17.21
C GLU A 73 0.24 -17.26 16.88
N ASN A 74 0.33 -15.99 17.28
CA ASN A 74 -0.75 -15.02 17.13
C ASN A 74 -0.62 -14.14 15.89
N GLY A 75 0.43 -14.30 15.11
CA GLY A 75 0.72 -13.40 14.00
C GLY A 75 -0.22 -13.52 12.80
N ALA A 76 -0.97 -14.60 12.69
CA ALA A 76 -1.79 -14.90 11.52
C ALA A 76 -3.28 -14.69 11.74
N SER A 77 -3.75 -14.57 13.00
CA SER A 77 -5.18 -14.65 13.30
C SER A 77 -5.95 -13.34 13.16
N ASP A 78 -5.26 -12.20 13.11
CA ASP A 78 -5.89 -10.88 13.10
C ASP A 78 -5.72 -10.12 11.77
N GLU A 79 -5.22 -10.79 10.74
CA GLU A 79 -4.98 -10.13 9.46
C GLU A 79 -6.30 -9.96 8.68
N ILE A 80 -6.61 -8.72 8.33
CA ILE A 80 -7.81 -8.38 7.57
C ILE A 80 -7.71 -8.86 6.11
N LEU A 81 -6.51 -8.76 5.54
CA LEU A 81 -6.20 -9.23 4.18
C LEU A 81 -5.19 -10.39 4.27
N PRO A 82 -5.18 -11.28 3.27
CA PRO A 82 -4.10 -12.27 3.16
C PRO A 82 -2.74 -11.59 3.15
N THR A 83 -1.73 -12.24 3.70
CA THR A 83 -0.39 -11.67 3.79
C THR A 83 0.56 -12.38 2.83
N ILE A 84 1.53 -11.64 2.30
CA ILE A 84 2.63 -12.19 1.53
C ILE A 84 3.94 -11.57 1.98
N LEU A 85 5.03 -12.29 1.71
CA LEU A 85 6.39 -11.79 1.91
C LEU A 85 7.04 -11.60 0.55
N PRO A 86 7.73 -10.46 0.31
CA PRO A 86 8.46 -10.28 -0.94
C PRO A 86 9.52 -11.36 -1.12
N GLU A 87 9.68 -11.83 -2.36
CA GLU A 87 10.76 -12.75 -2.69
C GLU A 87 12.10 -12.08 -2.39
N GLY A 88 12.98 -12.79 -1.67
CA GLY A 88 14.29 -12.28 -1.32
C GLY A 88 14.34 -11.42 -0.06
N ILE A 89 13.20 -11.23 0.63
CA ILE A 89 13.17 -10.39 1.85
C ILE A 89 14.13 -10.91 2.92
N GLU A 90 14.37 -12.21 2.97
CA GLU A 90 15.28 -12.84 3.92
C GLU A 90 16.73 -12.42 3.73
N THR A 91 17.09 -11.89 2.55
CA THR A 91 18.45 -11.40 2.27
C THR A 91 18.67 -9.98 2.78
N ALA A 92 17.60 -9.26 3.11
CA ALA A 92 17.71 -7.88 3.59
C ALA A 92 18.04 -7.87 5.08
N PRO A 93 19.03 -7.07 5.52
CA PRO A 93 19.21 -6.84 6.94
C PRO A 93 17.93 -6.30 7.57
N ARG A 94 17.65 -6.72 8.81
CA ARG A 94 16.39 -6.36 9.48
C ARG A 94 16.10 -4.85 9.44
N ARG A 95 17.13 -4.03 9.62
CA ARG A 95 16.98 -2.56 9.61
C ARG A 95 16.57 -1.99 8.24
N PHE A 96 16.72 -2.77 7.17
CA PHE A 96 16.38 -2.36 5.81
C PHE A 96 15.18 -3.12 5.25
N ALA A 97 14.55 -3.97 6.04
CA ALA A 97 13.47 -4.82 5.57
C ALA A 97 12.25 -4.03 5.10
N ILE A 98 11.90 -2.94 5.80
CA ILE A 98 10.78 -2.09 5.40
C ILE A 98 11.07 -1.42 4.06
N SER A 99 12.29 -0.88 3.88
CA SER A 99 12.69 -0.28 2.59
C SER A 99 12.70 -1.31 1.46
N PHE A 100 13.18 -2.52 1.73
CA PHE A 100 13.16 -3.62 0.76
C PHE A 100 11.72 -3.92 0.33
N ARG A 101 10.82 -4.11 1.29
CA ARG A 101 9.41 -4.37 1.04
C ARG A 101 8.77 -3.25 0.21
N ASN A 102 9.04 -1.99 0.56
CA ASN A 102 8.46 -0.84 -0.14
C ASN A 102 8.96 -0.75 -1.58
N ARG A 103 10.24 -0.99 -1.83
CA ARG A 103 10.78 -1.03 -3.20
C ARG A 103 10.18 -2.17 -4.00
N TRP A 104 10.02 -3.33 -3.37
CA TRP A 104 9.39 -4.48 -4.03
C TRP A 104 7.96 -4.13 -4.46
N MET A 105 7.18 -3.49 -3.58
CA MET A 105 5.82 -3.08 -3.92
C MET A 105 5.78 -2.15 -5.12
N ILE A 106 6.70 -1.18 -5.19
CA ILE A 106 6.78 -0.26 -6.33
C ILE A 106 7.13 -1.02 -7.60
N GLU A 107 8.12 -1.90 -7.55
CA GLU A 107 8.56 -2.67 -8.72
C GLU A 107 7.45 -3.54 -9.29
N GLN A 108 6.61 -4.10 -8.43
CA GLN A 108 5.50 -4.95 -8.86
C GLN A 108 4.31 -4.16 -9.40
N SER A 109 4.26 -2.85 -9.18
CA SER A 109 3.07 -2.06 -9.42
C SER A 109 3.16 -1.20 -10.67
N ASP A 110 1.99 -0.91 -11.25
CA ASP A 110 1.84 0.02 -12.37
C ASP A 110 1.42 1.40 -11.88
N CYS A 111 0.68 1.46 -10.79
CA CYS A 111 0.12 2.67 -10.21
C CYS A 111 0.42 2.73 -8.71
N VAL A 112 0.72 3.91 -8.21
CA VAL A 112 0.99 4.15 -6.80
C VAL A 112 0.06 5.24 -6.29
N VAL A 113 -0.78 4.90 -5.31
CA VAL A 113 -1.67 5.86 -4.66
C VAL A 113 -1.00 6.31 -3.37
N THR A 114 -0.85 7.62 -3.21
CA THR A 114 -0.14 8.17 -2.07
C THR A 114 -0.98 9.18 -1.31
N HIS A 115 -0.62 9.38 -0.06
CA HIS A 115 -1.10 10.52 0.73
C HIS A 115 0.12 11.17 1.37
N VAL A 116 0.66 12.16 0.68
CA VAL A 116 1.87 12.88 1.08
C VAL A 116 1.57 14.38 1.02
N THR A 117 1.80 15.08 2.12
CA THR A 117 1.69 16.53 2.16
C THR A 117 3.06 17.17 1.90
N ASN A 118 3.06 18.28 1.16
CA ASN A 118 4.29 18.84 0.58
C ASN A 118 5.31 19.36 1.60
N HIS A 119 4.91 19.61 2.84
CA HIS A 119 5.82 20.16 3.85
C HIS A 119 6.27 19.16 4.89
N ILE A 120 5.98 17.88 4.70
CA ILE A 120 6.42 16.85 5.65
C ILE A 120 7.38 15.91 4.95
N ALA A 121 8.66 15.97 5.36
CA ALA A 121 9.64 14.98 4.94
C ALA A 121 9.33 13.66 5.65
N SER A 122 9.13 12.58 4.89
CA SER A 122 8.72 11.31 5.46
C SER A 122 9.17 10.15 4.56
N GLY A 123 9.09 8.93 5.10
CA GLY A 123 9.32 7.73 4.31
C GLY A 123 8.35 7.64 3.14
N ALA A 124 7.09 8.01 3.35
CA ALA A 124 6.10 8.03 2.28
C ALA A 124 6.50 8.98 1.15
N ALA A 125 7.03 10.16 1.49
CA ALA A 125 7.49 11.12 0.49
C ALA A 125 8.66 10.56 -0.33
N GLN A 126 9.58 9.83 0.30
CA GLN A 126 10.70 9.20 -0.40
C GLN A 126 10.22 8.15 -1.41
N PHE A 127 9.27 7.33 -1.04
CA PHE A 127 8.78 6.27 -1.93
C PHE A 127 7.86 6.82 -3.02
N LYS A 128 7.12 7.90 -2.75
CA LYS A 128 6.41 8.64 -3.79
C LYS A 128 7.38 9.14 -4.85
N ALA A 129 8.48 9.78 -4.43
CA ALA A 129 9.50 10.28 -5.35
C ALA A 129 10.16 9.15 -6.13
N LEU A 130 10.43 8.01 -5.48
CA LEU A 130 11.00 6.85 -6.16
C LEU A 130 10.06 6.30 -7.24
N ALA A 131 8.77 6.20 -6.93
CA ALA A 131 7.77 5.76 -7.89
C ALA A 131 7.70 6.69 -9.11
N GLU A 132 7.71 8.00 -8.88
CA GLU A 132 7.74 8.99 -9.95
C GLU A 132 8.99 8.84 -10.82
N LYS A 133 10.15 8.65 -10.18
CA LYS A 133 11.41 8.46 -10.88
C LYS A 133 11.42 7.21 -11.76
N GLN A 134 10.73 6.15 -11.32
CA GLN A 134 10.62 4.91 -12.08
C GLN A 134 9.54 4.95 -13.15
N GLY A 135 8.88 6.08 -13.34
CA GLY A 135 7.86 6.25 -14.38
C GLY A 135 6.52 5.62 -14.06
N LYS A 136 6.25 5.31 -12.80
CA LYS A 136 4.94 4.78 -12.40
C LYS A 136 3.90 5.89 -12.39
N THR A 137 2.64 5.53 -12.62
CA THR A 137 1.53 6.47 -12.44
C THR A 137 1.34 6.71 -10.95
N VAL A 138 1.43 7.97 -10.53
CA VAL A 138 1.29 8.33 -9.11
C VAL A 138 0.07 9.22 -8.93
N ILE A 139 -0.82 8.82 -8.02
CA ILE A 139 -2.02 9.59 -7.65
C ILE A 139 -1.86 9.97 -6.19
N ASN A 140 -1.67 11.27 -5.94
CA ASN A 140 -1.54 11.76 -4.56
C ASN A 140 -2.88 12.29 -4.07
N LEU A 141 -3.38 11.71 -2.98
CA LEU A 141 -4.63 12.15 -2.36
C LEU A 141 -4.35 13.32 -1.43
N SER A 142 -5.08 14.42 -1.62
CA SER A 142 -4.97 15.59 -0.76
C SER A 142 -6.32 16.29 -0.67
N LEU A 143 -6.58 16.85 0.49
CA LEU A 143 -7.80 17.62 0.72
C LEU A 143 -7.70 19.01 0.12
#